data_ca0553d6f047b3e6f4f9796054964fba
#
_entry.id   ca0553d6f047b3e6f4f9796054964fba
#
_cell.length_a   1.000
_cell.length_b   1.000
_cell.length_c   1.000
_cell.angle_alpha   90.00
_cell.angle_beta   90.00
_cell.angle_gamma   90.00
#
_symmetry.space_group_name_H-M   'P 1'
#
loop_
_entity.id
_entity.type
_entity.pdbx_description
1 polymer ?
#
loop_
_entity_poly.entity_id
_entity_poly.type
_entity_poly.pdbx_seq_one_letter_code
_entity_poly.pdbx_strand_id
1 'polypeptide(L)'
;MKKLLLTGLLAGFFMSAHAQTKLQHGTFPLHCSNSPTATEDLIEIAFETYKEKPMFVGKMGPGALIVTANKGLGSWTVIITKPGESCFFASGTSFILLPVDQLPDENIDGVEM
;
A
#
# COMPACT_ATOMS: atom_id res chain seq x y z
N MET A 1 -26.03 -19.09 -34.53
CA MET A 1 -26.72 -18.98 -33.26
C MET A 1 -25.76 -18.95 -32.09
N LYS A 2 -24.87 -19.91 -32.03
CA LYS A 2 -23.91 -19.91 -30.92
C LYS A 2 -23.04 -18.69 -30.89
N LYS A 3 -22.65 -18.18 -32.04
CA LYS A 3 -21.82 -16.99 -32.10
C LYS A 3 -22.54 -15.78 -31.56
N LEU A 4 -23.81 -15.68 -31.83
CA LEU A 4 -24.57 -14.55 -31.31
C LEU A 4 -24.67 -14.59 -29.79
N LEU A 5 -24.87 -15.80 -29.27
CA LEU A 5 -24.92 -15.94 -27.83
C LEU A 5 -23.61 -15.56 -27.18
N LEU A 6 -22.51 -16.00 -27.76
CA LEU A 6 -21.19 -15.65 -27.23
C LEU A 6 -20.98 -14.15 -27.23
N THR A 7 -21.35 -13.51 -28.33
CA THR A 7 -21.17 -12.07 -28.43
C THR A 7 -21.99 -11.34 -27.38
N GLY A 8 -23.21 -11.78 -27.17
CA GLY A 8 -24.04 -11.18 -26.15
C GLY A 8 -23.49 -11.37 -24.77
N LEU A 9 -22.96 -12.55 -24.51
CA LEU A 9 -22.36 -12.80 -23.22
C LEU A 9 -21.16 -11.91 -22.97
N LEU A 10 -20.31 -11.76 -23.95
CA LEU A 10 -19.15 -10.92 -23.80
C LEU A 10 -19.52 -9.48 -23.54
N ALA A 11 -20.50 -8.97 -24.27
CA ALA A 11 -20.93 -7.60 -24.07
C ALA A 11 -21.49 -7.41 -22.67
N GLY A 12 -22.29 -8.34 -22.22
CA GLY A 12 -22.84 -8.27 -20.89
C GLY A 12 -21.78 -8.35 -19.82
N PHE A 13 -20.80 -9.20 -20.06
CA PHE A 13 -19.71 -9.34 -19.10
C PHE A 13 -18.92 -8.04 -18.95
N PHE A 14 -18.60 -7.39 -20.06
CA PHE A 14 -17.89 -6.13 -20.00
C PHE A 14 -18.69 -5.06 -19.29
N MET A 15 -19.95 -4.97 -19.58
CA MET A 15 -20.80 -3.99 -18.92
C MET A 15 -20.86 -4.24 -17.43
N SER A 16 -20.95 -5.50 -17.04
CA SER A 16 -20.96 -5.83 -15.62
C SER A 16 -19.67 -5.40 -14.95
N ALA A 17 -18.54 -5.63 -15.58
CA ALA A 17 -17.27 -5.25 -15.02
C ALA A 17 -17.18 -3.75 -14.84
N HIS A 18 -17.71 -2.98 -15.77
CA HIS A 18 -17.72 -1.53 -15.65
C HIS A 18 -18.71 -1.05 -14.61
N ALA A 19 -19.85 -1.67 -14.53
CA ALA A 19 -20.92 -1.17 -13.69
C ALA A 19 -20.71 -1.49 -12.23
N GLN A 20 -19.86 -2.46 -11.93
CA GLN A 20 -19.78 -2.95 -10.56
C GLN A 20 -18.39 -2.74 -10.01
N THR A 21 -18.13 -1.53 -9.58
CA THR A 21 -16.95 -1.25 -8.83
C THR A 21 -17.28 -1.38 -7.37
N LYS A 22 -17.17 -2.56 -6.85
CA LYS A 22 -17.47 -2.81 -5.45
C LYS A 22 -16.20 -3.11 -4.70
N LEU A 23 -16.11 -2.53 -3.53
CA LEU A 23 -14.99 -2.82 -2.65
C LEU A 23 -15.29 -4.09 -1.88
N GLN A 24 -14.34 -4.97 -1.86
CA GLN A 24 -14.46 -6.23 -1.17
C GLN A 24 -13.33 -6.38 -0.19
N HIS A 25 -13.58 -7.18 0.84
CA HIS A 25 -12.52 -7.53 1.76
C HIS A 25 -11.49 -8.37 1.04
N GLY A 26 -10.24 -7.93 1.12
CA GLY A 26 -9.15 -8.70 0.60
C GLY A 26 -8.24 -9.15 1.72
N THR A 27 -7.37 -10.07 1.43
CA THR A 27 -6.38 -10.53 2.37
C THR A 27 -5.02 -10.51 1.72
N PHE A 28 -4.03 -10.08 2.50
CA PHE A 28 -2.65 -10.09 2.06
C PHE A 28 -1.86 -11.01 2.98
N PRO A 29 -0.98 -11.85 2.42
CA PRO A 29 -0.08 -12.61 3.26
C PRO A 29 0.98 -11.67 3.82
N LEU A 30 0.83 -11.31 5.08
CA LEU A 30 1.75 -10.38 5.73
C LEU A 30 2.74 -11.14 6.59
N HIS A 31 3.95 -10.60 6.68
CA HIS A 31 4.96 -11.10 7.59
C HIS A 31 4.93 -10.22 8.82
N CYS A 32 4.50 -10.78 9.93
CA CYS A 32 4.25 -10.02 11.13
C CYS A 32 5.06 -10.53 12.31
N SER A 33 5.30 -9.64 13.25
CA SER A 33 5.95 -9.96 14.51
C SER A 33 5.09 -9.40 15.63
N ASN A 34 4.95 -10.19 16.69
CA ASN A 34 4.26 -9.73 17.89
C ASN A 34 5.22 -9.56 19.06
N SER A 35 6.50 -9.42 18.76
CA SER A 35 7.50 -9.12 19.76
C SER A 35 7.25 -7.75 20.36
N PRO A 36 7.62 -7.53 21.63
CA PRO A 36 7.51 -6.19 22.22
C PRO A 36 8.30 -5.12 21.47
N THR A 37 9.34 -5.52 20.73
CA THR A 37 10.15 -4.60 19.95
C THR A 37 9.92 -4.78 18.46
N ALA A 38 8.73 -5.22 18.07
CA ALA A 38 8.48 -5.59 16.68
C ALA A 38 8.72 -4.43 15.72
N THR A 39 8.25 -3.24 16.07
CA THR A 39 8.40 -2.09 15.16
C THR A 39 9.88 -1.80 14.90
N GLU A 40 10.65 -1.74 15.96
CA GLU A 40 12.09 -1.47 15.81
C GLU A 40 12.77 -2.60 15.06
N ASP A 41 12.36 -3.83 15.32
CA ASP A 41 12.95 -4.97 14.63
C ASP A 41 12.72 -4.91 13.14
N LEU A 42 11.51 -4.57 12.71
CA LEU A 42 11.20 -4.50 11.30
C LEU A 42 11.94 -3.35 10.62
N ILE A 43 12.06 -2.22 11.31
CA ILE A 43 12.82 -1.10 10.78
C ILE A 43 14.29 -1.51 10.62
N GLU A 44 14.81 -2.24 11.58
CA GLU A 44 16.20 -2.67 11.51
C GLU A 44 16.41 -3.66 10.37
N ILE A 45 15.47 -4.56 10.16
CA ILE A 45 15.57 -5.49 9.04
C ILE A 45 15.61 -4.73 7.72
N ALA A 46 14.76 -3.73 7.55
CA ALA A 46 14.76 -2.94 6.33
C ALA A 46 16.09 -2.22 6.15
N PHE A 47 16.64 -1.73 7.25
CA PHE A 47 17.93 -1.03 7.18
C PHE A 47 19.06 -1.99 6.84
N GLU A 48 19.11 -3.13 7.48
CA GLU A 48 20.24 -4.04 7.28
C GLU A 48 20.17 -4.73 5.93
N THR A 49 18.97 -5.06 5.49
CA THR A 49 18.80 -5.78 4.22
C THR A 49 18.91 -4.86 3.02
N TYR A 50 18.28 -3.69 3.09
CA TYR A 50 18.17 -2.81 1.93
C TYR A 50 18.74 -1.43 2.17
N LYS A 51 19.29 -1.16 3.34
CA LYS A 51 19.83 0.15 3.70
C LYS A 51 18.75 1.22 3.62
N GLU A 52 17.54 0.87 3.98
CA GLU A 52 16.41 1.80 3.97
C GLU A 52 16.29 2.46 5.32
N LYS A 53 15.93 3.74 5.29
CA LYS A 53 15.71 4.51 6.50
C LYS A 53 14.27 5.00 6.54
N PRO A 54 13.73 5.20 7.74
CA PRO A 54 12.36 5.73 7.82
C PRO A 54 12.26 7.08 7.14
N MET A 55 11.29 7.21 6.26
CA MET A 55 11.07 8.43 5.52
C MET A 55 9.77 9.10 5.88
N PHE A 56 8.81 8.32 6.36
CA PHE A 56 7.47 8.82 6.57
C PHE A 56 6.80 7.97 7.63
N VAL A 57 6.10 8.65 8.55
CA VAL A 57 5.30 7.95 9.57
C VAL A 57 3.94 8.63 9.60
N GLY A 58 2.89 7.85 9.38
CA GLY A 58 1.53 8.32 9.46
C GLY A 58 0.80 7.61 10.57
N LYS A 59 -0.05 8.32 11.29
CA LYS A 59 -0.82 7.69 12.35
C LYS A 59 -2.07 7.07 11.79
N MET A 60 -2.41 5.91 12.31
CA MET A 60 -3.59 5.18 11.88
C MET A 60 -4.31 4.70 13.13
N GLY A 61 -5.19 5.53 13.68
CA GLY A 61 -5.84 5.18 14.93
C GLY A 61 -4.80 4.89 16.00
N PRO A 62 -4.84 3.72 16.63
CA PRO A 62 -3.86 3.38 17.66
C PRO A 62 -2.54 2.89 17.08
N GLY A 63 -2.45 2.75 15.77
CA GLY A 63 -1.23 2.27 15.13
C GLY A 63 -0.58 3.32 14.27
N ALA A 64 0.28 2.85 13.37
CA ALA A 64 1.01 3.74 12.49
C ALA A 64 1.40 3.02 11.21
N LEU A 65 1.60 3.81 10.18
CA LEU A 65 2.15 3.34 8.92
C LEU A 65 3.51 3.98 8.76
N ILE A 66 4.52 3.16 8.52
CA ILE A 66 5.89 3.63 8.41
C ILE A 66 6.39 3.24 7.03
N VAL A 67 6.96 4.20 6.33
CA VAL A 67 7.59 3.93 5.04
C VAL A 67 9.08 4.13 5.20
N THR A 68 9.84 3.08 4.88
CA THR A 68 11.28 3.16 4.83
C THR A 68 11.72 3.16 3.37
N ALA A 69 12.82 3.80 3.07
CA ALA A 69 13.28 3.88 1.70
C ALA A 69 14.78 4.11 1.64
N ASN A 70 15.36 3.66 0.54
CA ASN A 70 16.74 3.93 0.19
C ASN A 70 16.73 4.78 -1.07
N LYS A 71 16.99 6.06 -0.94
CA LYS A 71 16.88 6.96 -2.09
C LYS A 71 17.90 6.63 -3.18
N GLY A 72 19.05 6.13 -2.80
CA GLY A 72 20.08 5.81 -3.77
C GLY A 72 19.72 4.59 -4.61
N LEU A 73 19.16 3.57 -3.98
CA LEU A 73 18.82 2.34 -4.66
C LEU A 73 17.37 2.30 -5.14
N GLY A 74 16.53 3.16 -4.59
CA GLY A 74 15.13 3.19 -4.99
C GLY A 74 14.25 2.15 -4.32
N SER A 75 14.78 1.41 -3.35
CA SER A 75 13.96 0.41 -2.65
C SER A 75 13.12 1.06 -1.57
N TRP A 76 12.01 0.44 -1.25
CA TRP A 76 11.10 0.96 -0.23
C TRP A 76 10.32 -0.17 0.41
N THR A 77 9.87 0.08 1.63
CA THR A 77 9.10 -0.89 2.40
C THR A 77 8.04 -0.14 3.21
N VAL A 78 6.87 -0.74 3.31
CA VAL A 78 5.79 -0.20 4.14
C VAL A 78 5.58 -1.14 5.31
N ILE A 79 5.65 -0.57 6.51
CA ILE A 79 5.43 -1.29 7.75
C ILE A 79 4.18 -0.73 8.39
N ILE A 80 3.29 -1.63 8.81
CA ILE A 80 2.09 -1.23 9.53
C ILE A 80 2.21 -1.76 10.94
N THR A 81 2.06 -0.86 11.90
CA THR A 81 2.10 -1.25 13.31
C THR A 81 0.75 -1.04 13.94
N LYS A 82 0.44 -1.89 14.90
CA LYS A 82 -0.74 -1.74 15.73
C LYS A 82 -0.38 -2.30 17.10
N PRO A 83 -1.18 -2.03 18.13
CA PRO A 83 -0.83 -2.55 19.45
C PRO A 83 -0.64 -4.06 19.41
N GLY A 84 0.52 -4.51 19.83
CA GLY A 84 0.81 -5.92 19.91
C GLY A 84 1.32 -6.57 18.66
N GLU A 85 1.41 -5.84 17.55
CA GLU A 85 1.83 -6.50 16.31
C GLU A 85 2.32 -5.47 15.30
N SER A 86 3.35 -5.83 14.54
CA SER A 86 3.84 -5.02 13.43
C SER A 86 4.10 -5.93 12.25
N CYS A 87 3.80 -5.43 11.06
CA CYS A 87 3.85 -6.25 9.86
C CYS A 87 4.51 -5.52 8.72
N PHE A 88 5.27 -6.26 7.91
CA PHE A 88 5.64 -5.79 6.59
C PHE A 88 4.41 -5.88 5.71
N PHE A 89 4.01 -4.76 5.14
CA PHE A 89 2.81 -4.71 4.32
C PHE A 89 3.14 -4.80 2.84
N ALA A 90 4.16 -4.08 2.39
CA ALA A 90 4.51 -4.02 0.98
C ALA A 90 5.96 -3.56 0.85
N SER A 91 6.56 -3.89 -0.27
CA SER A 91 7.90 -3.40 -0.58
C SER A 91 8.06 -3.37 -2.10
N GLY A 92 9.04 -2.63 -2.55
CA GLY A 92 9.30 -2.52 -3.98
C GLY A 92 10.71 -2.07 -4.24
N THR A 93 11.07 -1.99 -5.51
CA THR A 93 12.43 -1.68 -5.90
C THR A 93 12.57 -0.34 -6.59
N SER A 94 11.47 0.42 -6.70
CA SER A 94 11.51 1.67 -7.46
C SER A 94 10.42 2.58 -6.94
N PHE A 95 10.73 3.86 -6.83
CA PHE A 95 9.75 4.87 -6.49
C PHE A 95 10.19 6.20 -7.07
N ILE A 96 9.23 7.09 -7.22
CA ILE A 96 9.50 8.46 -7.63
C ILE A 96 8.79 9.39 -6.64
N LEU A 97 9.39 10.55 -6.44
CA LEU A 97 8.78 11.59 -5.63
C LEU A 97 8.13 12.58 -6.58
N LEU A 98 6.86 12.83 -6.37
CA LEU A 98 6.14 13.75 -7.23
C LEU A 98 6.38 15.18 -6.78
N PRO A 99 6.60 16.10 -7.72
CA PRO A 99 6.68 17.51 -7.35
C PRO A 99 5.35 18.00 -6.77
N VAL A 100 5.46 18.92 -5.82
CA VAL A 100 4.26 19.41 -5.12
C VAL A 100 3.30 20.07 -6.09
N ASP A 101 3.82 20.74 -7.10
CA ASP A 101 2.97 21.46 -8.05
C ASP A 101 2.19 20.53 -8.97
N GLN A 102 2.48 19.25 -8.96
CA GLN A 102 1.71 18.27 -9.72
C GLN A 102 0.62 17.62 -8.89
N LEU A 103 0.45 18.04 -7.66
CA LEU A 103 -0.59 17.51 -6.80
C LEU A 103 -1.80 18.43 -6.85
N PRO A 104 -3.00 17.89 -6.67
CA PRO A 104 -4.21 18.71 -6.68
C PRO A 104 -4.31 19.50 -5.40
N ASP A 105 -3.96 20.78 -5.47
CA ASP A 105 -3.87 21.62 -4.28
C ASP A 105 -5.17 21.78 -3.55
N GLU A 106 -6.21 22.02 -4.29
CA GLU A 106 -7.49 22.38 -3.68
C GLU A 106 -8.04 21.28 -2.85
N ASN A 107 -7.65 20.07 -3.14
CA ASN A 107 -8.23 18.93 -2.46
C ASN A 107 -7.55 18.60 -1.16
N ILE A 108 -6.37 19.14 -0.97
CA ILE A 108 -5.61 18.79 0.22
C ILE A 108 -6.31 19.30 1.46
N ASP A 109 -6.82 20.50 1.39
CA ASP A 109 -7.49 21.07 2.54
C ASP A 109 -8.79 20.38 2.86
N GLY A 110 -9.45 19.85 1.85
CA GLY A 110 -10.70 19.18 2.07
C GLY A 110 -10.58 17.75 2.50
N VAL A 111 -9.40 17.21 2.47
CA VAL A 111 -9.19 15.81 2.81
C VAL A 111 -8.69 15.71 4.23
N GLU A 112 -9.52 16.05 5.15
CA GLU A 112 -9.16 15.91 6.54
C GLU A 112 -9.79 14.69 7.10
N MET A 113 -9.00 13.81 7.54
CA MET A 113 -9.52 12.56 8.06
C MET A 113 -9.52 12.52 9.56
#